data_170702e8532d906012d70bb27a134c9c
#
_entry.id   170702e8532d906012d70bb27a134c9c
#
_cell.length_a   1.000
_cell.length_b   1.000
_cell.length_c   1.000
_cell.angle_alpha   90.00
_cell.angle_beta   90.00
_cell.angle_gamma   90.00
#
_symmetry.space_group_name_H-M   'P 1'
#
loop_
_entity.id
_entity.type
_entity.pdbx_description
1 polymer ?
#
loop_
_entity_poly.entity_id
_entity_poly.type
_entity_poly.pdbx_seq_one_letter_code
_entity_poly.pdbx_strand_id
1 'polypeptide(L)'
;VVLDDVTKPMQEWNTVEDLVTLSFQMEADVTTSVQQLYSMAERSNDTRTTVFLDPVIDEQIKSEDEMAYLLGKVKFANNDPSALFIIDNELKTN
;
A
#
# COMPACT_ATOMS: atom_id res chain seq x y z
N VAL A 1 5.00 21.05 0.88
CA VAL A 1 5.68 19.85 1.19
C VAL A 1 6.69 20.05 2.28
N VAL A 2 6.65 19.21 3.21
CA VAL A 2 7.42 19.40 4.37
C VAL A 2 8.55 18.46 4.41
N LEU A 3 9.40 18.58 3.49
CA LEU A 3 10.49 17.65 3.39
C LEU A 3 11.56 17.85 4.42
N ASP A 4 11.63 19.03 4.97
CA ASP A 4 12.66 19.25 5.95
C ASP A 4 12.42 18.42 7.18
N ASP A 5 11.20 18.00 7.42
CA ASP A 5 10.97 17.12 8.55
C ASP A 5 11.62 15.79 8.35
N VAL A 6 11.91 15.47 7.13
CA VAL A 6 12.48 14.19 6.84
C VAL A 6 13.95 14.18 7.08
N THR A 7 14.52 15.32 7.29
CA THR A 7 15.94 15.37 7.51
C THR A 7 16.34 14.83 8.85
N LYS A 8 15.39 14.60 9.76
CA LYS A 8 15.75 14.04 11.00
C LYS A 8 16.28 12.68 10.83
N PRO A 9 17.19 12.30 11.62
CA PRO A 9 17.76 10.97 11.50
C PRO A 9 16.70 9.95 11.73
N MET A 10 16.34 9.38 10.71
CA MET A 10 15.25 8.57 10.81
C MET A 10 15.59 7.23 10.81
N GLN A 11 16.39 6.84 11.58
CA GLN A 11 16.71 5.50 11.65
C GLN A 11 15.73 4.73 12.42
N GLU A 12 14.72 5.37 12.94
CA GLU A 12 13.77 4.65 13.69
C GLU A 12 12.87 3.85 12.82
N TRP A 13 12.63 2.62 13.16
CA TRP A 13 11.79 1.74 12.38
C TRP A 13 10.32 2.06 12.48
N ASN A 14 9.91 2.72 13.56
CA ASN A 14 8.52 3.15 13.60
C ASN A 14 8.25 4.21 12.55
N THR A 15 9.27 4.94 12.10
CA THR A 15 9.08 5.86 10.99
C THR A 15 8.84 5.09 9.70
N VAL A 16 9.55 3.99 9.51
CA VAL A 16 9.32 3.16 8.34
C VAL A 16 7.92 2.58 8.39
N GLU A 17 7.51 2.12 9.55
CA GLU A 17 6.17 1.59 9.72
C GLU A 17 5.13 2.66 9.41
N ASP A 18 5.36 3.89 9.84
CA ASP A 18 4.44 4.97 9.56
C ASP A 18 4.32 5.23 8.07
N LEU A 19 5.43 5.21 7.37
CA LEU A 19 5.41 5.41 5.93
C LEU A 19 4.66 4.30 5.21
N VAL A 20 4.91 3.06 5.61
CA VAL A 20 4.22 1.93 4.99
C VAL A 20 2.73 1.97 5.30
N THR A 21 2.38 2.34 6.54
CA THR A 21 0.98 2.44 6.92
C THR A 21 0.28 3.51 6.09
N LEU A 22 0.93 4.66 5.91
CA LEU A 22 0.35 5.71 5.11
C LEU A 22 0.18 5.27 3.66
N SER A 23 1.18 4.60 3.12
CA SER A 23 1.09 4.10 1.76
C SER A 23 -0.05 3.09 1.61
N PHE A 24 -0.22 2.22 2.59
CA PHE A 24 -1.29 1.26 2.55
C PHE A 24 -2.65 1.96 2.59
N GLN A 25 -2.78 2.98 3.42
CA GLN A 25 -4.04 3.73 3.48
C GLN A 25 -4.33 4.43 2.17
N MET A 26 -3.30 4.97 1.52
CA MET A 26 -3.49 5.62 0.24
C MET A 26 -3.95 4.63 -0.82
N GLU A 27 -3.39 3.42 -0.80
CA GLU A 27 -3.84 2.40 -1.74
C GLU A 27 -5.29 2.01 -1.47
N ALA A 28 -5.65 1.88 -0.20
CA ALA A 28 -7.01 1.53 0.16
C ALA A 28 -8.00 2.62 -0.27
N ASP A 29 -7.59 3.87 -0.16
CA ASP A 29 -8.44 4.98 -0.59
C ASP A 29 -8.66 4.95 -2.08
N VAL A 30 -7.62 4.66 -2.84
CA VAL A 30 -7.75 4.55 -4.29
C VAL A 30 -8.68 3.39 -4.65
N THR A 31 -8.52 2.27 -3.96
CA THR A 31 -9.39 1.12 -4.21
C THR A 31 -10.85 1.48 -3.95
N THR A 32 -11.11 2.18 -2.85
CA THR A 32 -12.48 2.59 -2.54
C THR A 32 -13.03 3.49 -3.64
N SER A 33 -12.23 4.44 -4.11
CA SER A 33 -12.67 5.34 -5.16
C SER A 33 -12.98 4.57 -6.45
N VAL A 34 -12.13 3.63 -6.80
CA VAL A 34 -12.34 2.84 -8.01
C VAL A 34 -13.61 1.99 -7.88
N GLN A 35 -13.83 1.41 -6.71
CA GLN A 35 -15.03 0.62 -6.48
C GLN A 35 -16.29 1.46 -6.56
N GLN A 36 -16.23 2.69 -6.08
CA GLN A 36 -17.36 3.60 -6.19
C GLN A 36 -17.66 3.92 -7.65
N LEU A 37 -16.61 4.15 -8.43
CA LEU A 37 -16.81 4.38 -9.85
C LEU A 37 -17.42 3.18 -10.54
N TYR A 38 -16.96 2.00 -10.17
CA TYR A 38 -17.50 0.77 -10.73
C TYR A 38 -19.00 0.65 -10.43
N SER A 39 -19.37 0.91 -9.18
CA SER A 39 -20.78 0.84 -8.80
C SER A 39 -21.63 1.85 -9.55
N MET A 40 -21.09 3.04 -9.75
CA MET A 40 -21.82 4.05 -10.51
C MET A 40 -22.00 3.64 -11.95
N ALA A 41 -20.96 3.05 -12.53
CA ALA A 41 -21.04 2.59 -13.91
C ALA A 41 -22.06 1.47 -14.05
N GLU A 42 -22.10 0.56 -13.07
CA GLU A 42 -23.09 -0.50 -13.10
C GLU A 42 -24.50 0.03 -13.02
N ARG A 43 -24.72 0.99 -12.14
CA ARG A 43 -26.05 1.56 -12.01
C ARG A 43 -26.50 2.31 -13.25
N SER A 44 -25.53 2.80 -14.01
CA SER A 44 -25.83 3.52 -15.25
C SER A 44 -25.79 2.59 -16.47
N ASN A 45 -25.56 1.31 -16.25
CA ASN A 45 -25.41 0.35 -17.34
C ASN A 45 -24.29 0.72 -18.28
N ASP A 46 -23.25 1.31 -17.72
CA ASP A 46 -22.09 1.71 -18.52
C ASP A 46 -21.11 0.55 -18.54
N THR A 47 -21.38 -0.39 -19.43
CA THR A 47 -20.57 -1.59 -19.54
C THR A 47 -19.14 -1.30 -19.95
N ARG A 48 -18.96 -0.28 -20.76
CA ARG A 48 -17.63 0.05 -21.21
C ARG A 48 -16.73 0.43 -20.03
N THR A 49 -17.26 1.22 -19.12
CA THR A 49 -16.52 1.64 -17.96
C THR A 49 -16.25 0.47 -17.02
N THR A 50 -17.25 -0.40 -16.82
CA THR A 50 -17.02 -1.54 -15.92
C THR A 50 -15.95 -2.48 -16.48
N VAL A 51 -15.94 -2.68 -17.78
CA VAL A 51 -14.94 -3.54 -18.38
C VAL A 51 -13.55 -2.90 -18.24
N PHE A 52 -13.48 -1.59 -18.39
CA PHE A 52 -12.22 -0.88 -18.23
C PHE A 52 -11.71 -0.97 -16.80
N LEU A 53 -12.61 -0.91 -15.83
CA LEU A 53 -12.22 -0.89 -14.43
C LEU A 53 -11.89 -2.26 -13.85
N ASP A 54 -12.37 -3.34 -14.48
CA ASP A 54 -12.09 -4.67 -13.96
C ASP A 54 -10.62 -4.93 -13.70
N PRO A 55 -9.73 -4.74 -14.68
CA PRO A 55 -8.31 -4.99 -14.41
C PRO A 55 -7.72 -3.98 -13.43
N VAL A 56 -8.27 -2.78 -13.38
CA VAL A 56 -7.78 -1.77 -12.44
C VAL A 56 -8.08 -2.22 -11.02
N ILE A 57 -9.29 -2.74 -10.77
CA ILE A 57 -9.66 -3.23 -9.46
C ILE A 57 -8.78 -4.41 -9.07
N ASP A 58 -8.54 -5.31 -10.01
CA ASP A 58 -7.72 -6.47 -9.73
C ASP A 58 -6.31 -6.07 -9.31
N GLU A 59 -5.75 -5.09 -10.01
CA GLU A 59 -4.41 -4.58 -9.67
C GLU A 59 -4.41 -3.91 -8.30
N GLN A 60 -5.47 -3.18 -7.97
CA GLN A 60 -5.54 -2.53 -6.69
C GLN A 60 -5.61 -3.52 -5.55
N ILE A 61 -6.34 -4.61 -5.73
CA ILE A 61 -6.42 -5.63 -4.71
C ILE A 61 -5.05 -6.24 -4.48
N LYS A 62 -4.31 -6.49 -5.56
CA LYS A 62 -2.97 -7.03 -5.43
C LYS A 62 -2.04 -6.06 -4.72
N SER A 63 -2.16 -4.78 -5.06
CA SER A 63 -1.33 -3.77 -4.41
C SER A 63 -1.61 -3.70 -2.92
N GLU A 64 -2.88 -3.77 -2.54
CA GLU A 64 -3.23 -3.74 -1.13
C GLU A 64 -2.68 -4.96 -0.41
N ASP A 65 -2.77 -6.13 -1.04
CA ASP A 65 -2.26 -7.35 -0.43
C ASP A 65 -0.76 -7.25 -0.22
N GLU A 66 -0.05 -6.72 -1.21
CA GLU A 66 1.39 -6.58 -1.09
C GLU A 66 1.77 -5.59 0.00
N MET A 67 1.04 -4.48 0.07
CA MET A 67 1.33 -3.50 1.11
C MET A 67 0.99 -4.03 2.49
N ALA A 68 -0.10 -4.78 2.60
CA ALA A 68 -0.45 -5.38 3.89
C ALA A 68 0.61 -6.37 4.34
N TYR A 69 1.14 -7.14 3.40
CA TYR A 69 2.18 -8.10 3.70
C TYR A 69 3.44 -7.38 4.17
N LEU A 70 3.81 -6.32 3.47
CA LEU A 70 4.99 -5.54 3.86
C LEU A 70 4.80 -4.91 5.22
N LEU A 71 3.63 -4.35 5.47
CA LEU A 71 3.36 -3.73 6.76
C LEU A 71 3.47 -4.75 7.89
N GLY A 72 2.96 -5.96 7.66
CA GLY A 72 3.09 -7.00 8.65
C GLY A 72 4.53 -7.33 8.96
N LYS A 73 5.36 -7.37 7.92
CA LYS A 73 6.78 -7.63 8.12
C LYS A 73 7.46 -6.52 8.89
N VAL A 74 7.13 -5.27 8.57
CA VAL A 74 7.74 -4.14 9.26
C VAL A 74 7.33 -4.13 10.73
N LYS A 75 6.07 -4.43 11.01
CA LYS A 75 5.63 -4.49 12.40
C LYS A 75 6.32 -5.60 13.18
N PHE A 76 6.49 -6.73 12.52
CA PHE A 76 7.22 -7.83 13.14
C PHE A 76 8.66 -7.41 13.43
N ALA A 77 9.27 -6.73 12.50
CA ALA A 77 10.66 -6.30 12.62
C ALA A 77 10.85 -5.26 13.71
N ASN A 78 9.82 -4.46 13.96
CA ASN A 78 9.92 -3.47 15.03
C ASN A 78 10.08 -4.13 16.40
N ASN A 79 9.63 -5.36 16.52
CA ASN A 79 9.77 -6.10 17.77
C ASN A 79 11.00 -6.99 17.78
N ASP A 80 11.65 -7.16 16.64
CA ASP A 80 12.80 -8.03 16.54
C ASP A 80 13.78 -7.46 15.54
N PRO A 81 14.84 -6.83 16.00
CA PRO A 81 15.78 -6.20 15.06
C PRO A 81 16.41 -7.15 14.06
N SER A 82 16.56 -8.40 14.39
CA SER A 82 17.16 -9.32 13.43
C SER A 82 16.20 -9.62 12.28
N ALA A 83 14.92 -9.44 12.48
CA ALA A 83 13.96 -9.64 11.40
C ALA A 83 14.07 -8.55 10.34
N LEU A 84 14.51 -7.35 10.74
CA LEU A 84 14.70 -6.29 9.77
C LEU A 84 15.72 -6.65 8.72
N PHE A 85 16.74 -7.33 9.15
CA PHE A 85 17.80 -7.75 8.26
C PHE A 85 17.25 -8.71 7.21
N ILE A 86 16.39 -9.61 7.64
CA ILE A 86 15.78 -10.58 6.75
C ILE A 86 14.89 -9.89 5.73
N ILE A 87 14.11 -8.93 6.18
CA ILE A 87 13.23 -8.19 5.29
C ILE A 87 14.04 -7.44 4.26
N ASP A 88 15.11 -6.81 4.68
CA ASP A 88 15.95 -6.06 3.77
C ASP A 88 16.52 -6.97 2.68
N ASN A 89 16.92 -8.16 3.05
CA ASN A 89 17.41 -9.12 2.06
C ASN A 89 16.33 -9.53 1.08
N GLU A 90 15.12 -9.76 1.57
CA GLU A 90 14.03 -10.14 0.68
C GLU A 90 13.74 -9.05 -0.33
N LEU A 91 13.76 -7.81 0.11
CA LEU A 91 13.48 -6.71 -0.80
C LEU A 91 14.56 -6.56 -1.84
N LYS A 92 15.79 -6.87 -1.46
CA LYS A 92 16.88 -6.73 -2.40
C LYS A 92 16.89 -7.82 -3.46
N THR A 93 16.35 -8.96 -3.15
CA THR A 93 16.37 -10.06 -4.10
C THR A 93 15.22 -10.00 -5.07
N ASN A 94 14.27 -9.15 -4.82
CA ASN A 94 13.19 -8.97 -5.75
C ASN A 94 13.53 -7.93 -6.79
#